data_c62dd714be2f447c1962d20a3154c77a
#
_entry.id   c62dd714be2f447c1962d20a3154c77a
#
_cell.length_a   1.000
_cell.length_b   1.000
_cell.length_c   1.000
_cell.angle_alpha   90.00
_cell.angle_beta   90.00
_cell.angle_gamma   90.00
#
_symmetry.space_group_name_H-M   'P 1'
#
loop_
_entity.id
_entity.type
_entity.pdbx_description
1 polymer ?
#
loop_
_entity_poly.entity_id
_entity_poly.type
_entity_poly.pdbx_seq_one_letter_code
_entity_poly.pdbx_strand_id
1 'polypeptide(L)'
;MYELKTCSVCGATELKRIGVEEKDGQVFGVYKCPSCDTQLSAYEKFLKTVKKATPVAPQPEVAEEKNASPTEEAPRRTAVVNIAADVYKKAIGSTIELVAQMGEMSAQGTGTVVSDNGYFITNAHVVAELEQNRRAVVNFCDNVFGETGKHYRFVADLVYIDPSCDLALLKTDPDKSLKPVDFCYAEAFPGEDVYAIGNSKGEGLCIVEGIVSDIHRSIGGRDHIMISAPVTQGNSGGPVFNSEGKFIGIVRGGHQDVSAMNYVIPIKSIIDFLQEAKEKEDCDF
;
A
#
# COMPACT_ATOMS: atom_id res chain seq x y z
N MET A 1 -10.95 -18.94 -6.39
CA MET A 1 -11.72 -18.96 -7.66
C MET A 1 -12.61 -17.74 -7.64
N TYR A 2 -12.32 -16.74 -8.45
CA TYR A 2 -13.11 -15.51 -8.49
C TYR A 2 -14.22 -15.69 -9.53
N GLU A 3 -15.46 -15.78 -9.07
CA GLU A 3 -16.61 -15.72 -9.97
C GLU A 3 -17.01 -14.26 -10.20
N LEU A 4 -17.03 -13.85 -11.46
CA LEU A 4 -17.66 -12.59 -11.83
C LEU A 4 -19.16 -12.66 -11.51
N LYS A 5 -19.59 -11.86 -10.53
CA LYS A 5 -20.99 -11.86 -10.06
C LYS A 5 -21.85 -10.80 -10.75
N THR A 6 -21.23 -9.81 -11.42
CA THR A 6 -21.96 -8.67 -11.96
C THR A 6 -21.36 -8.23 -13.30
N CYS A 7 -22.20 -7.93 -14.27
CA CYS A 7 -21.80 -7.39 -15.56
C CYS A 7 -21.38 -5.92 -15.41
N SER A 8 -20.15 -5.59 -15.77
CA SER A 8 -19.61 -4.22 -15.70
C SER A 8 -20.27 -3.26 -16.69
N VAL A 9 -21.02 -3.78 -17.68
CA VAL A 9 -21.65 -2.96 -18.73
C VAL A 9 -23.11 -2.61 -18.39
N CYS A 10 -23.89 -3.56 -17.88
CA CYS A 10 -25.34 -3.34 -17.64
C CYS A 10 -25.79 -3.61 -16.19
N GLY A 11 -24.88 -4.00 -15.29
CA GLY A 11 -25.18 -4.24 -13.88
C GLY A 11 -25.92 -5.56 -13.59
N ALA A 12 -26.18 -6.42 -14.58
CA ALA A 12 -26.87 -7.71 -14.37
C ALA A 12 -26.03 -8.62 -13.46
N THR A 13 -26.69 -9.27 -12.50
CA THR A 13 -26.05 -10.09 -11.46
C THR A 13 -25.88 -11.57 -11.82
N GLU A 14 -26.48 -12.00 -12.93
CA GLU A 14 -26.36 -13.38 -13.42
C GLU A 14 -25.48 -13.42 -14.67
N LEU A 15 -24.24 -13.92 -14.51
CA LEU A 15 -23.32 -14.15 -15.61
C LEU A 15 -23.18 -15.64 -15.87
N LYS A 16 -23.27 -16.06 -17.15
CA LYS A 16 -23.08 -17.45 -17.52
C LYS A 16 -21.62 -17.68 -17.91
N ARG A 17 -20.92 -18.56 -17.19
CA ARG A 17 -19.59 -19.01 -17.58
C ARG A 17 -19.66 -19.83 -18.85
N ILE A 18 -18.92 -19.44 -19.89
CA ILE A 18 -18.95 -20.05 -21.21
C ILE A 18 -17.62 -20.76 -21.56
N GLY A 19 -16.54 -20.52 -20.84
CA GLY A 19 -15.25 -21.13 -21.13
C GLY A 19 -14.11 -20.62 -20.26
N VAL A 20 -12.92 -20.92 -20.74
CA VAL A 20 -11.65 -20.38 -20.19
C VAL A 20 -10.78 -19.94 -21.37
N GLU A 21 -9.99 -18.90 -21.14
CA GLU A 21 -8.93 -18.47 -22.05
C GLU A 21 -7.59 -18.46 -21.30
N GLU A 22 -6.52 -18.67 -22.06
CA GLU A 22 -5.16 -18.61 -21.54
C GLU A 22 -4.44 -17.44 -22.20
N LYS A 23 -3.89 -16.53 -21.39
CA LYS A 23 -3.14 -15.38 -21.85
C LYS A 23 -1.94 -15.16 -20.93
N ASP A 24 -0.75 -15.06 -21.49
CA ASP A 24 0.52 -14.80 -20.78
C ASP A 24 0.77 -15.73 -19.57
N GLY A 25 0.44 -17.03 -19.72
CA GLY A 25 0.58 -18.03 -18.66
C GLY A 25 -0.45 -17.94 -17.53
N GLN A 26 -1.50 -17.15 -17.74
CA GLN A 26 -2.62 -16.99 -16.80
C GLN A 26 -3.88 -17.60 -17.38
N VAL A 27 -4.74 -18.14 -16.52
CA VAL A 27 -6.04 -18.70 -16.90
C VAL A 27 -7.14 -17.74 -16.46
N PHE A 28 -7.98 -17.37 -17.41
CA PHE A 28 -9.14 -16.51 -17.20
C PHE A 28 -10.43 -17.30 -17.47
N GLY A 29 -11.39 -17.20 -16.56
CA GLY A 29 -12.76 -17.65 -16.81
C GLY A 29 -13.46 -16.66 -17.75
N VAL A 30 -14.09 -17.17 -18.79
CA VAL A 30 -14.86 -16.39 -19.77
C VAL A 30 -16.34 -16.48 -19.43
N TYR A 31 -16.98 -15.33 -19.27
CA TYR A 31 -18.39 -15.20 -18.88
C TYR A 31 -19.15 -14.41 -19.92
N LYS A 32 -20.42 -14.77 -20.14
CA LYS A 32 -21.34 -14.06 -21.02
C LYS A 32 -22.50 -13.53 -20.22
N CYS A 33 -22.82 -12.24 -20.43
CA CYS A 33 -23.98 -11.60 -19.82
C CYS A 33 -25.24 -11.89 -20.63
N PRO A 34 -26.28 -12.51 -20.06
CA PRO A 34 -27.51 -12.79 -20.78
C PRO A 34 -28.34 -11.54 -21.09
N SER A 35 -28.11 -10.43 -20.37
CA SER A 35 -28.89 -9.20 -20.53
C SER A 35 -28.38 -8.26 -21.62
N CYS A 36 -27.05 -8.22 -21.86
CA CYS A 36 -26.45 -7.33 -22.86
C CYS A 36 -25.52 -8.03 -23.84
N ASP A 37 -25.42 -9.36 -23.77
CA ASP A 37 -24.59 -10.23 -24.61
C ASP A 37 -23.08 -9.97 -24.53
N THR A 38 -22.62 -9.13 -23.59
CA THR A 38 -21.21 -8.79 -23.41
C THR A 38 -20.44 -9.99 -22.85
N GLN A 39 -19.27 -10.23 -23.45
CA GLN A 39 -18.32 -11.24 -22.95
C GLN A 39 -17.31 -10.57 -22.02
N LEU A 40 -17.07 -11.18 -20.86
CA LEU A 40 -16.21 -10.69 -19.81
C LEU A 40 -15.23 -11.78 -19.41
N SER A 41 -14.01 -11.41 -19.05
CA SER A 41 -12.97 -12.34 -18.57
C SER A 41 -12.62 -12.03 -17.12
N ALA A 42 -12.46 -13.09 -16.29
CA ALA A 42 -11.99 -12.96 -14.92
C ALA A 42 -10.82 -13.93 -14.67
N TYR A 43 -9.79 -13.41 -14.01
CA TYR A 43 -8.63 -14.19 -13.63
C TYR A 43 -9.00 -15.36 -12.71
N GLU A 44 -8.59 -16.58 -13.04
CA GLU A 44 -8.84 -17.78 -12.24
C GLU A 44 -7.57 -18.30 -11.54
N LYS A 45 -6.45 -18.42 -12.27
CA LYS A 45 -5.18 -18.93 -11.70
C LYS A 45 -3.99 -18.70 -12.62
N PHE A 46 -2.77 -18.72 -12.05
CA PHE A 46 -1.54 -18.88 -12.80
C PHE A 46 -1.33 -20.35 -13.18
N LEU A 47 -0.97 -20.62 -14.44
CA LEU A 47 -0.46 -21.90 -14.84
C LEU A 47 0.99 -22.02 -14.32
N LYS A 48 1.22 -22.87 -13.31
CA LYS A 48 2.56 -23.31 -12.99
C LYS A 48 3.03 -24.18 -14.16
N THR A 49 3.95 -23.68 -14.96
CA THR A 49 4.66 -24.50 -15.95
C THR A 49 5.49 -25.52 -15.19
N VAL A 50 4.97 -26.72 -15.05
CA VAL A 50 5.75 -27.89 -14.58
C VAL A 50 6.70 -28.21 -15.70
N LYS A 51 7.95 -27.70 -15.65
CA LYS A 51 9.03 -28.29 -16.44
C LYS A 51 9.11 -29.77 -16.00
N LYS A 52 8.79 -30.66 -16.90
CA LYS A 52 9.05 -32.09 -16.70
C LYS A 52 10.52 -32.22 -16.35
N ALA A 53 10.79 -32.56 -15.10
CA ALA A 53 12.13 -32.93 -14.67
C ALA A 53 12.51 -34.23 -15.43
N THR A 54 13.62 -34.20 -16.11
CA THR A 54 14.28 -35.35 -16.67
C THR A 54 14.54 -36.34 -15.54
N PRO A 55 14.29 -37.68 -15.69
CA PRO A 55 14.53 -38.65 -14.63
C PRO A 55 16.01 -38.65 -14.27
N VAL A 56 16.32 -38.31 -13.03
CA VAL A 56 17.65 -38.50 -12.44
C VAL A 56 17.80 -40.01 -12.18
N ALA A 57 18.90 -40.59 -12.68
CA ALA A 57 19.27 -41.99 -12.44
C ALA A 57 19.39 -42.26 -10.93
N PRO A 58 19.05 -43.43 -10.43
CA PRO A 58 19.10 -43.75 -9.00
C PRO A 58 20.54 -43.74 -8.49
N GLN A 59 20.75 -42.98 -7.41
CA GLN A 59 21.98 -43.03 -6.63
C GLN A 59 21.99 -44.28 -5.76
N PRO A 60 23.17 -44.91 -5.51
CA PRO A 60 23.28 -46.15 -4.75
C PRO A 60 22.88 -45.97 -3.29
N GLU A 61 22.17 -46.95 -2.77
CA GLU A 61 21.79 -47.09 -1.36
C GLU A 61 23.01 -47.06 -0.45
N VAL A 62 23.03 -46.15 0.49
CA VAL A 62 23.98 -46.16 1.62
C VAL A 62 23.31 -46.94 2.75
N ALA A 63 24.02 -47.97 3.20
CA ALA A 63 23.59 -48.89 4.25
C ALA A 63 23.25 -48.19 5.58
N GLU A 64 22.14 -48.61 6.18
CA GLU A 64 21.74 -48.25 7.53
C GLU A 64 22.75 -48.75 8.58
N GLU A 65 23.44 -47.83 9.26
CA GLU A 65 24.01 -48.11 10.57
C GLU A 65 23.00 -47.75 11.66
N LYS A 66 22.48 -48.77 12.31
CA LYS A 66 21.72 -48.66 13.57
C LYS A 66 22.66 -48.26 14.69
N ASN A 67 22.51 -47.06 15.22
CA ASN A 67 22.91 -46.76 16.58
C ASN A 67 21.82 -45.93 17.27
N ALA A 68 21.34 -46.46 18.38
CA ALA A 68 20.28 -45.92 19.20
C ALA A 68 20.76 -44.86 20.18
N SER A 69 19.95 -43.85 20.35
CA SER A 69 19.74 -42.97 21.53
C SER A 69 20.75 -41.87 21.84
N PRO A 70 20.34 -40.75 22.42
CA PRO A 70 19.07 -40.43 23.07
C PRO A 70 18.27 -39.25 22.37
N THR A 71 17.00 -39.24 22.64
CA THR A 71 16.04 -38.22 22.28
C THR A 71 16.47 -36.84 22.82
N GLU A 72 17.13 -36.09 21.97
CA GLU A 72 17.27 -34.64 22.14
C GLU A 72 15.96 -34.02 21.60
N GLU A 73 15.14 -33.49 22.51
CA GLU A 73 13.98 -32.69 22.11
C GLU A 73 14.44 -31.61 21.13
N ALA A 74 13.90 -31.65 19.92
CA ALA A 74 14.14 -30.61 18.93
C ALA A 74 13.84 -29.25 19.59
N PRO A 75 14.73 -28.24 19.46
CA PRO A 75 14.50 -26.95 20.07
C PRO A 75 13.16 -26.43 19.59
N ARG A 76 12.26 -26.12 20.55
CA ARG A 76 10.99 -25.45 20.25
C ARG A 76 11.34 -24.23 19.41
N ARG A 77 10.82 -24.19 18.18
CA ARG A 77 10.92 -23.00 17.32
C ARG A 77 10.35 -21.85 18.15
N THR A 78 11.22 -20.99 18.67
CA THR A 78 10.83 -19.69 19.20
C THR A 78 10.06 -19.01 18.08
N ALA A 79 8.85 -18.54 18.39
CA ALA A 79 8.02 -17.84 17.42
C ALA A 79 8.88 -16.70 16.82
N VAL A 80 9.15 -16.76 15.52
CA VAL A 80 9.87 -15.68 14.83
C VAL A 80 8.95 -14.48 14.86
N VAL A 81 9.34 -13.45 15.61
CA VAL A 81 8.61 -12.18 15.61
C VAL A 81 8.78 -11.56 14.22
N ASN A 82 7.70 -11.41 13.48
CA ASN A 82 7.71 -10.76 12.16
C ASN A 82 7.19 -9.33 12.31
N ILE A 83 8.12 -8.42 12.64
CA ILE A 83 7.80 -7.00 12.89
C ILE A 83 7.11 -6.36 11.68
N ALA A 84 7.60 -6.60 10.47
CA ALA A 84 7.01 -6.04 9.25
C ALA A 84 5.52 -6.46 9.08
N ALA A 85 5.20 -7.74 9.37
CA ALA A 85 3.83 -8.23 9.31
C ALA A 85 2.95 -7.59 10.39
N ASP A 86 3.49 -7.36 11.58
CA ASP A 86 2.74 -6.75 12.68
C ASP A 86 2.52 -5.24 12.43
N VAL A 87 3.52 -4.54 11.89
CA VAL A 87 3.39 -3.14 11.43
C VAL A 87 2.33 -3.07 10.33
N TYR A 88 2.41 -3.94 9.31
CA TYR A 88 1.44 -3.94 8.21
C TYR A 88 0.00 -4.12 8.70
N LYS A 89 -0.25 -5.09 9.58
CA LYS A 89 -1.59 -5.33 10.14
C LYS A 89 -2.16 -4.13 10.90
N LYS A 90 -1.30 -3.39 11.62
CA LYS A 90 -1.73 -2.18 12.36
C LYS A 90 -2.01 -1.02 11.41
N ALA A 91 -1.18 -0.86 10.38
CA ALA A 91 -1.08 0.34 9.59
C ALA A 91 -1.92 0.33 8.31
N ILE A 92 -2.32 -0.84 7.80
CA ILE A 92 -3.03 -0.93 6.52
C ILE A 92 -4.36 -0.18 6.53
N GLY A 93 -5.07 -0.13 7.66
CA GLY A 93 -6.30 0.64 7.82
C GLY A 93 -6.10 2.16 7.88
N SER A 94 -4.84 2.62 7.95
CA SER A 94 -4.47 4.05 7.92
C SER A 94 -3.93 4.50 6.56
N THR A 95 -3.92 3.59 5.57
CA THR A 95 -3.29 3.84 4.26
C THR A 95 -4.32 3.75 3.15
N ILE A 96 -4.36 4.74 2.29
CA ILE A 96 -5.35 4.91 1.22
C ILE A 96 -4.63 4.89 -0.14
N GLU A 97 -5.16 4.12 -1.10
CA GLU A 97 -4.78 4.27 -2.50
C GLU A 97 -5.42 5.53 -3.07
N LEU A 98 -4.62 6.50 -3.49
CA LEU A 98 -5.11 7.76 -4.04
C LEU A 98 -4.98 7.76 -5.57
N VAL A 99 -6.09 8.02 -6.23
CA VAL A 99 -6.13 8.30 -7.67
C VAL A 99 -6.76 9.67 -7.88
N ALA A 100 -5.94 10.66 -8.19
CA ALA A 100 -6.40 11.98 -8.55
C ALA A 100 -6.73 12.00 -10.06
N GLN A 101 -8.01 12.08 -10.41
CA GLN A 101 -8.44 12.09 -11.80
C GLN A 101 -8.61 13.53 -12.30
N MET A 102 -7.95 13.85 -13.41
CA MET A 102 -7.85 15.18 -14.00
C MET A 102 -8.21 15.10 -15.49
N GLY A 103 -9.51 15.08 -15.79
CA GLY A 103 -9.97 14.85 -17.16
C GLY A 103 -9.58 13.46 -17.66
N GLU A 104 -8.77 13.39 -18.72
CA GLU A 104 -8.25 12.13 -19.26
C GLU A 104 -6.95 11.65 -18.58
N MET A 105 -6.30 12.51 -17.78
CA MET A 105 -5.11 12.15 -17.01
C MET A 105 -5.47 11.72 -15.59
N SER A 106 -4.63 10.87 -15.02
CA SER A 106 -4.71 10.49 -13.61
C SER A 106 -3.34 10.49 -12.98
N ALA A 107 -3.22 11.09 -11.79
CA ALA A 107 -2.07 10.91 -10.92
C ALA A 107 -2.38 9.83 -9.88
N GLN A 108 -1.39 9.01 -9.58
CA GLN A 108 -1.49 7.96 -8.57
C GLN A 108 -0.54 8.26 -7.42
N GLY A 109 -1.02 8.04 -6.22
CA GLY A 109 -0.27 8.22 -4.99
C GLY A 109 -0.86 7.40 -3.86
N THR A 110 -0.47 7.76 -2.67
CA THR A 110 -0.94 7.14 -1.43
C THR A 110 -1.38 8.24 -0.48
N GLY A 111 -2.37 7.99 0.33
CA GLY A 111 -2.83 8.86 1.40
C GLY A 111 -2.62 8.22 2.76
N THR A 112 -2.40 9.06 3.76
CA THR A 112 -2.24 8.68 5.17
C THR A 112 -3.38 9.26 5.99
N VAL A 113 -4.20 8.42 6.62
CA VAL A 113 -5.33 8.85 7.46
C VAL A 113 -4.79 9.46 8.75
N VAL A 114 -5.22 10.69 9.06
CA VAL A 114 -4.76 11.43 10.25
C VAL A 114 -5.86 11.65 11.28
N SER A 115 -7.12 11.35 10.92
CA SER A 115 -8.24 11.54 11.84
C SER A 115 -9.36 10.52 11.54
N ASP A 116 -10.13 10.17 12.55
CA ASP A 116 -11.27 9.23 12.46
C ASP A 116 -12.52 9.83 11.81
N ASN A 117 -12.54 11.14 11.59
CA ASN A 117 -13.61 11.84 10.86
C ASN A 117 -13.31 12.06 9.37
N GLY A 118 -12.36 11.27 8.80
CA GLY A 118 -12.14 11.16 7.37
C GLY A 118 -11.07 12.09 6.78
N TYR A 119 -10.28 12.80 7.61
CA TYR A 119 -9.14 13.55 7.11
C TYR A 119 -7.94 12.64 6.84
N PHE A 120 -7.29 12.88 5.71
CA PHE A 120 -6.04 12.22 5.35
C PHE A 120 -5.10 13.19 4.62
N ILE A 121 -3.81 12.93 4.71
CA ILE A 121 -2.76 13.71 4.05
C ILE A 121 -2.15 12.94 2.90
N THR A 122 -1.64 13.68 1.92
CA THR A 122 -0.79 13.18 0.82
C THR A 122 0.21 14.26 0.44
N ASN A 123 1.04 14.01 -0.58
CA ASN A 123 1.89 15.06 -1.12
C ASN A 123 1.10 16.04 -2.00
N ALA A 124 1.50 17.32 -1.96
CA ALA A 124 0.92 18.34 -2.81
C ALA A 124 1.08 18.02 -4.29
N HIS A 125 2.24 17.49 -4.72
CA HIS A 125 2.49 17.14 -6.11
C HIS A 125 1.58 16.03 -6.65
N VAL A 126 0.99 15.17 -5.78
CA VAL A 126 0.04 14.13 -6.19
C VAL A 126 -1.31 14.73 -6.58
N VAL A 127 -1.68 15.85 -5.97
CA VAL A 127 -2.99 16.49 -6.12
C VAL A 127 -2.93 17.92 -6.67
N ALA A 128 -1.76 18.39 -7.11
CA ALA A 128 -1.54 19.77 -7.53
C ALA A 128 -2.52 20.25 -8.62
N GLU A 129 -2.94 19.36 -9.51
CA GLU A 129 -3.86 19.71 -10.60
C GLU A 129 -5.35 19.63 -10.19
N LEU A 130 -5.66 19.22 -8.94
CA LEU A 130 -7.04 19.24 -8.42
C LEU A 130 -7.51 20.64 -8.00
N GLU A 131 -6.64 21.65 -7.99
CA GLU A 131 -6.99 22.99 -7.53
C GLU A 131 -8.24 23.57 -8.21
N GLN A 132 -8.49 23.21 -9.47
CA GLN A 132 -9.65 23.68 -10.22
C GLN A 132 -10.96 22.99 -9.83
N ASN A 133 -10.93 21.70 -9.50
CA ASN A 133 -12.13 20.90 -9.19
C ASN A 133 -12.23 20.47 -7.73
N ARG A 134 -11.14 20.58 -6.96
CA ARG A 134 -11.02 20.26 -5.52
C ARG A 134 -11.50 18.85 -5.12
N ARG A 135 -11.58 17.91 -6.07
CA ARG A 135 -12.06 16.55 -5.82
C ARG A 135 -11.14 15.48 -6.37
N ALA A 136 -10.86 14.49 -5.55
CA ALA A 136 -10.12 13.29 -5.90
C ALA A 136 -10.96 12.03 -5.72
N VAL A 137 -10.73 11.01 -6.54
CA VAL A 137 -11.28 9.68 -6.31
C VAL A 137 -10.27 8.89 -5.45
N VAL A 138 -10.74 8.39 -4.34
CA VAL A 138 -9.93 7.65 -3.39
C VAL A 138 -10.38 6.19 -3.39
N ASN A 139 -9.44 5.26 -3.53
CA ASN A 139 -9.69 3.85 -3.31
C ASN A 139 -9.13 3.46 -1.95
N PHE A 140 -9.97 2.88 -1.11
CA PHE A 140 -9.57 2.32 0.16
C PHE A 140 -9.72 0.81 0.11
N CYS A 141 -8.70 0.09 0.55
CA CYS A 141 -8.74 -1.35 0.69
C CYS A 141 -8.78 -1.70 2.18
N ASP A 142 -9.91 -2.19 2.66
CA ASP A 142 -10.02 -2.80 3.98
C ASP A 142 -9.41 -4.20 3.92
N ASN A 143 -8.08 -4.26 4.06
CA ASN A 143 -7.35 -5.51 4.10
C ASN A 143 -7.39 -6.09 5.51
N VAL A 144 -8.46 -6.78 5.83
CA VAL A 144 -8.45 -7.74 6.93
C VAL A 144 -7.70 -8.97 6.45
N PHE A 145 -6.59 -9.30 7.09
CA PHE A 145 -5.77 -10.47 6.78
C PHE A 145 -6.64 -11.74 6.71
N GLY A 146 -6.76 -12.34 5.53
CA GLY A 146 -7.42 -13.63 5.32
C GLY A 146 -8.86 -13.59 4.83
N GLU A 147 -9.50 -12.43 4.79
CA GLU A 147 -10.81 -12.26 4.14
C GLU A 147 -10.65 -11.38 2.89
N THR A 148 -11.43 -11.68 1.86
CA THR A 148 -11.44 -10.93 0.60
C THR A 148 -11.60 -9.44 0.89
N GLY A 149 -10.52 -8.68 0.77
CA GLY A 149 -10.49 -7.25 1.00
C GLY A 149 -11.60 -6.55 0.22
N LYS A 150 -12.45 -5.83 0.89
CA LYS A 150 -13.47 -5.02 0.25
C LYS A 150 -12.78 -3.73 -0.20
N HIS A 151 -12.74 -3.51 -1.51
CA HIS A 151 -12.31 -2.23 -2.06
C HIS A 151 -13.50 -1.26 -2.00
N TYR A 152 -13.33 -0.18 -1.25
CA TYR A 152 -14.26 0.93 -1.22
C TYR A 152 -13.73 2.04 -2.11
N ARG A 153 -14.63 2.71 -2.82
CA ARG A 153 -14.34 3.92 -3.57
C ARG A 153 -15.02 5.10 -2.90
N PHE A 154 -14.24 6.10 -2.56
CA PHE A 154 -14.73 7.34 -2.00
C PHE A 154 -14.34 8.51 -2.89
N VAL A 155 -15.06 9.60 -2.74
CA VAL A 155 -14.65 10.90 -3.27
C VAL A 155 -14.12 11.70 -2.10
N ALA A 156 -12.98 12.34 -2.28
CA ALA A 156 -12.41 13.23 -1.29
C ALA A 156 -12.34 14.66 -1.84
N ASP A 157 -12.62 15.62 -0.98
CA ASP A 157 -12.48 17.04 -1.27
C ASP A 157 -11.10 17.52 -0.77
N LEU A 158 -10.41 18.31 -1.60
CA LEU A 158 -9.17 19.00 -1.21
C LEU A 158 -9.52 20.12 -0.24
N VAL A 159 -9.04 20.02 0.99
CA VAL A 159 -9.30 21.00 2.06
C VAL A 159 -8.22 22.08 2.06
N TYR A 160 -6.97 21.68 2.21
CA TYR A 160 -5.83 22.58 2.29
C TYR A 160 -4.63 22.01 1.52
N ILE A 161 -3.83 22.87 0.90
CA ILE A 161 -2.61 22.49 0.19
C ILE A 161 -1.51 23.53 0.43
N ASP A 162 -0.30 23.05 0.74
CA ASP A 162 0.92 23.85 0.77
C ASP A 162 2.01 23.21 -0.09
N PRO A 163 2.19 23.70 -1.34
CA PRO A 163 3.26 23.21 -2.23
C PRO A 163 4.67 23.45 -1.68
N SER A 164 4.86 24.39 -0.77
CA SER A 164 6.19 24.69 -0.22
C SER A 164 6.72 23.59 0.68
N CYS A 165 5.84 22.86 1.40
CA CYS A 165 6.20 21.68 2.19
C CYS A 165 5.79 20.35 1.51
N ASP A 166 5.22 20.44 0.29
CA ASP A 166 4.75 19.30 -0.48
C ASP A 166 3.69 18.46 0.26
N LEU A 167 2.74 19.13 0.95
CA LEU A 167 1.65 18.51 1.69
C LEU A 167 0.29 18.99 1.22
N ALA A 168 -0.68 18.09 1.23
CA ALA A 168 -2.09 18.36 0.98
C ALA A 168 -2.96 17.60 1.99
N LEU A 169 -4.02 18.25 2.46
CA LEU A 169 -5.05 17.71 3.34
C LEU A 169 -6.33 17.53 2.54
N LEU A 170 -6.87 16.33 2.59
CA LEU A 170 -8.14 15.99 1.97
C LEU A 170 -9.12 15.47 3.01
N LYS A 171 -10.40 15.59 2.72
CA LYS A 171 -11.48 15.03 3.54
C LYS A 171 -12.38 14.14 2.69
N THR A 172 -12.67 12.96 3.18
CA THR A 172 -13.70 12.05 2.66
C THR A 172 -14.77 11.82 3.72
N ASP A 173 -15.92 11.28 3.32
CA ASP A 173 -16.91 10.85 4.29
C ASP A 173 -16.29 9.76 5.19
N PRO A 174 -16.44 9.90 6.53
CA PRO A 174 -15.83 8.96 7.45
C PRO A 174 -16.45 7.57 7.27
N ASP A 175 -15.63 6.60 6.93
CA ASP A 175 -15.98 5.18 7.00
C ASP A 175 -15.40 4.59 8.30
N LYS A 176 -16.14 3.68 8.93
CA LYS A 176 -15.72 3.01 10.18
C LYS A 176 -14.46 2.17 10.02
N SER A 177 -14.06 1.88 8.79
CA SER A 177 -12.83 1.14 8.47
C SER A 177 -11.57 2.01 8.47
N LEU A 178 -11.70 3.34 8.29
CA LEU A 178 -10.58 4.28 8.33
C LEU A 178 -10.08 4.45 9.77
N LYS A 179 -8.78 4.23 9.96
CA LYS A 179 -8.12 4.39 11.26
C LYS A 179 -7.01 5.41 11.15
N PRO A 180 -6.96 6.43 12.00
CA PRO A 180 -5.86 7.37 12.00
C PRO A 180 -4.55 6.67 12.38
N VAL A 181 -3.44 7.19 11.87
CA VAL A 181 -2.10 6.78 12.27
C VAL A 181 -1.85 7.13 13.74
N ASP A 182 -1.03 6.33 14.40
CA ASP A 182 -0.56 6.60 15.76
C ASP A 182 0.77 7.35 15.67
N PHE A 183 0.75 8.64 15.98
CA PHE A 183 1.87 9.56 15.81
C PHE A 183 3.05 9.23 16.73
N CYS A 184 4.28 9.20 16.18
CA CYS A 184 5.52 9.10 16.94
C CYS A 184 6.09 10.50 17.18
N TYR A 185 6.02 10.99 18.41
CA TYR A 185 6.58 12.30 18.75
C TYR A 185 8.09 12.25 19.08
N ALA A 186 8.67 11.05 19.15
CA ALA A 186 10.12 10.88 19.30
C ALA A 186 10.81 11.16 17.96
N GLU A 187 11.98 11.78 18.04
CA GLU A 187 12.80 11.98 16.84
C GLU A 187 13.38 10.65 16.37
N ALA A 188 13.29 10.38 15.06
CA ALA A 188 13.92 9.23 14.45
C ALA A 188 15.46 9.36 14.50
N PHE A 189 16.18 8.26 14.51
CA PHE A 189 17.65 8.29 14.50
C PHE A 189 18.23 7.34 13.44
N PRO A 190 19.43 7.63 12.91
CA PRO A 190 20.07 6.79 11.90
C PRO A 190 20.30 5.35 12.41
N GLY A 191 19.91 4.38 11.55
CA GLY A 191 19.97 2.95 11.87
C GLY A 191 18.66 2.37 12.43
N GLU A 192 17.65 3.20 12.73
CA GLU A 192 16.33 2.73 13.15
C GLU A 192 15.61 2.06 11.98
N ASP A 193 14.97 0.90 12.24
CA ASP A 193 14.18 0.18 11.25
C ASP A 193 12.93 0.98 10.88
N VAL A 194 12.62 1.06 9.59
CA VAL A 194 11.46 1.75 9.06
C VAL A 194 10.68 0.90 8.05
N TYR A 195 9.38 1.11 8.02
CA TYR A 195 8.42 0.40 7.20
C TYR A 195 7.55 1.42 6.46
N ALA A 196 7.64 1.46 5.13
CA ALA A 196 6.80 2.32 4.32
C ALA A 196 5.68 1.50 3.65
N ILE A 197 4.46 2.04 3.65
CA ILE A 197 3.31 1.42 2.99
C ILE A 197 2.80 2.36 1.92
N GLY A 198 2.55 1.82 0.71
CA GLY A 198 2.04 2.62 -0.39
C GLY A 198 1.66 1.81 -1.61
N ASN A 199 1.03 2.49 -2.57
CA ASN A 199 0.55 1.92 -3.82
C ASN A 199 1.63 1.96 -4.90
N SER A 200 2.64 1.10 -4.78
CA SER A 200 3.76 1.03 -5.71
C SER A 200 3.30 0.82 -7.16
N LYS A 201 3.55 1.79 -8.03
CA LYS A 201 3.18 1.77 -9.45
C LYS A 201 1.69 1.53 -9.75
N GLY A 202 0.81 1.73 -8.76
CA GLY A 202 -0.62 1.46 -8.92
C GLY A 202 -1.00 -0.01 -8.85
N GLU A 203 -0.11 -0.87 -8.34
CA GLU A 203 -0.31 -2.33 -8.26
C GLU A 203 -0.95 -2.78 -6.93
N GLY A 204 -1.41 -1.84 -6.12
CA GLY A 204 -1.98 -2.08 -4.80
C GLY A 204 -1.02 -1.74 -3.65
N LEU A 205 -1.58 -1.72 -2.44
CA LEU A 205 -0.80 -1.40 -1.25
C LEU A 205 0.19 -2.51 -0.92
N CYS A 206 1.45 -2.14 -0.80
CA CYS A 206 2.53 -3.02 -0.34
C CYS A 206 3.34 -2.37 0.77
N ILE A 207 4.04 -3.20 1.55
CA ILE A 207 4.99 -2.76 2.57
C ILE A 207 6.41 -2.98 2.09
N VAL A 208 7.28 -2.00 2.31
CA VAL A 208 8.72 -2.11 2.10
C VAL A 208 9.46 -1.72 3.37
N GLU A 209 10.58 -2.38 3.65
CA GLU A 209 11.39 -2.15 4.83
C GLU A 209 12.75 -1.56 4.49
N GLY A 210 13.34 -0.85 5.44
CA GLY A 210 14.67 -0.28 5.38
C GLY A 210 15.06 0.32 6.71
N ILE A 211 16.05 1.21 6.70
CA ILE A 211 16.47 1.95 7.89
C ILE A 211 16.45 3.46 7.63
N VAL A 212 16.41 4.23 8.70
CA VAL A 212 16.76 5.64 8.67
C VAL A 212 18.24 5.78 8.33
N SER A 213 18.52 6.46 7.21
CA SER A 213 19.92 6.69 6.77
C SER A 213 20.45 8.04 7.24
N ASP A 214 19.58 9.05 7.34
CA ASP A 214 19.92 10.42 7.78
C ASP A 214 18.63 11.15 8.17
N ILE A 215 18.68 12.09 9.11
CA ILE A 215 17.53 12.87 9.59
C ILE A 215 17.56 14.35 9.21
N HIS A 216 18.63 14.80 8.54
CA HIS A 216 18.84 16.22 8.20
C HIS A 216 19.14 16.43 6.72
N ARG A 217 18.36 15.82 5.82
CA ARG A 217 18.49 16.07 4.39
C ARG A 217 17.67 17.28 3.97
N SER A 218 18.36 18.38 3.62
CA SER A 218 17.68 19.58 3.15
C SER A 218 17.28 19.43 1.68
N ILE A 219 15.97 19.52 1.41
CA ILE A 219 15.39 19.54 0.06
C ILE A 219 14.47 20.75 -0.02
N GLY A 220 14.76 21.68 -0.93
CA GLY A 220 14.00 22.92 -1.06
C GLY A 220 14.04 23.80 0.22
N GLY A 221 15.11 23.69 1.02
CA GLY A 221 15.28 24.43 2.27
C GLY A 221 14.51 23.85 3.47
N ARG A 222 13.95 22.64 3.35
CA ARG A 222 13.25 21.92 4.42
C ARG A 222 13.94 20.60 4.75
N ASP A 223 13.97 20.24 6.02
CA ASP A 223 14.56 18.99 6.47
C ASP A 223 13.67 17.80 6.14
N HIS A 224 14.32 16.73 5.68
CA HIS A 224 13.71 15.44 5.38
C HIS A 224 14.49 14.32 6.04
N ILE A 225 13.80 13.24 6.38
CA ILE A 225 14.42 11.98 6.76
C ILE A 225 14.81 11.25 5.48
N MET A 226 16.04 10.76 5.37
CA MET A 226 16.45 9.86 4.30
C MET A 226 16.35 8.42 4.79
N ILE A 227 15.71 7.57 4.00
CA ILE A 227 15.55 6.15 4.29
C ILE A 227 16.10 5.28 3.17
N SER A 228 16.49 4.04 3.51
CA SER A 228 16.93 3.05 2.53
C SER A 228 15.79 2.17 1.99
N ALA A 229 14.60 2.22 2.59
CA ALA A 229 13.43 1.47 2.11
C ALA A 229 13.15 1.79 0.63
N PRO A 230 13.02 0.77 -0.26
CA PRO A 230 12.88 0.99 -1.70
C PRO A 230 11.47 1.47 -2.06
N VAL A 231 11.30 2.80 -2.17
CA VAL A 231 10.04 3.39 -2.62
C VAL A 231 10.06 3.67 -4.12
N THR A 232 8.88 3.63 -4.73
CA THR A 232 8.70 3.88 -6.17
C THR A 232 7.59 4.89 -6.39
N GLN A 233 7.37 5.25 -7.66
CA GLN A 233 6.19 6.05 -8.05
C GLN A 233 4.90 5.39 -7.52
N GLY A 234 4.00 6.19 -6.97
CA GLY A 234 2.77 5.74 -6.31
C GLY A 234 2.88 5.63 -4.79
N ASN A 235 4.09 5.53 -4.21
CA ASN A 235 4.28 5.54 -2.75
C ASN A 235 4.22 6.94 -2.14
N SER A 236 4.28 8.01 -2.95
CA SER A 236 4.18 9.40 -2.49
C SER A 236 2.92 9.62 -1.66
N GLY A 237 3.06 10.21 -0.48
CA GLY A 237 1.99 10.43 0.49
C GLY A 237 1.69 9.25 1.41
N GLY A 238 2.32 8.09 1.17
CA GLY A 238 2.17 6.90 2.00
C GLY A 238 2.90 6.99 3.34
N PRO A 239 2.33 6.38 4.41
CA PRO A 239 2.90 6.45 5.73
C PRO A 239 4.21 5.67 5.87
N VAL A 240 5.10 6.19 6.72
CA VAL A 240 6.31 5.52 7.18
C VAL A 240 6.19 5.32 8.68
N PHE A 241 6.48 4.11 9.13
CA PHE A 241 6.39 3.69 10.52
C PHE A 241 7.74 3.21 11.04
N ASN A 242 7.94 3.32 12.36
CA ASN A 242 9.02 2.64 13.05
C ASN A 242 8.65 1.18 13.40
N SER A 243 9.54 0.44 14.05
CA SER A 243 9.34 -0.95 14.45
C SER A 243 8.21 -1.18 15.47
N GLU A 244 7.74 -0.14 16.15
CA GLU A 244 6.57 -0.18 17.04
C GLU A 244 5.24 0.02 16.30
N GLY A 245 5.31 0.34 15.00
CA GLY A 245 4.16 0.72 14.19
C GLY A 245 3.66 2.13 14.48
N LYS A 246 4.54 3.01 14.96
CA LYS A 246 4.27 4.43 15.16
C LYS A 246 4.64 5.21 13.90
N PHE A 247 3.80 6.15 13.53
CA PHE A 247 3.94 6.98 12.34
C PHE A 247 5.03 8.04 12.52
N ILE A 248 6.06 8.05 11.66
CA ILE A 248 7.19 8.98 11.69
C ILE A 248 7.20 10.00 10.56
N GLY A 249 6.35 9.83 9.53
CA GLY A 249 6.26 10.73 8.39
C GLY A 249 5.65 10.10 7.16
N ILE A 250 5.58 10.83 6.05
CA ILE A 250 5.10 10.32 4.76
C ILE A 250 6.20 10.30 3.70
N VAL A 251 6.14 9.32 2.82
CA VAL A 251 7.02 9.23 1.65
C VAL A 251 6.82 10.47 0.77
N ARG A 252 7.91 11.20 0.49
CA ARG A 252 7.92 12.27 -0.51
C ARG A 252 8.27 11.76 -1.89
N GLY A 253 9.21 10.84 -1.98
CA GLY A 253 9.78 10.30 -3.20
C GLY A 253 11.23 9.90 -2.98
N GLY A 254 11.91 9.54 -4.06
CA GLY A 254 13.29 9.06 -4.02
C GLY A 254 14.17 9.71 -5.09
N HIS A 255 15.47 9.44 -5.02
CA HIS A 255 16.42 9.80 -6.07
C HIS A 255 16.20 8.89 -7.27
N GLN A 256 16.14 9.46 -8.48
CA GLN A 256 15.80 8.69 -9.69
C GLN A 256 16.80 7.57 -10.01
N ASP A 257 18.06 7.78 -9.69
CA ASP A 257 19.16 6.88 -10.08
C ASP A 257 19.65 6.00 -8.91
N VAL A 258 19.14 6.20 -7.67
CA VAL A 258 19.61 5.50 -6.47
C VAL A 258 18.45 5.02 -5.64
N SER A 259 18.15 3.74 -5.71
CA SER A 259 16.98 3.13 -5.03
C SER A 259 16.98 3.19 -3.49
N ALA A 260 18.17 3.36 -2.88
CA ALA A 260 18.33 3.44 -1.42
C ALA A 260 18.39 4.89 -0.89
N MET A 261 18.08 5.89 -1.71
CA MET A 261 18.03 7.30 -1.31
C MET A 261 16.61 7.84 -1.47
N ASN A 262 15.80 7.56 -0.49
CA ASN A 262 14.40 7.95 -0.46
C ASN A 262 14.13 8.94 0.67
N TYR A 263 13.18 9.83 0.47
CA TYR A 263 12.94 10.96 1.35
C TYR A 263 11.55 10.90 1.95
N VAL A 264 11.48 11.24 3.23
CA VAL A 264 10.28 11.25 4.04
C VAL A 264 10.10 12.66 4.60
N ILE A 265 8.90 13.22 4.46
CA ILE A 265 8.50 14.43 5.16
C ILE A 265 8.30 14.05 6.63
N PRO A 266 9.08 14.63 7.57
CA PRO A 266 9.05 14.20 8.96
C PRO A 266 7.76 14.65 9.65
N ILE A 267 7.41 13.93 10.72
CA ILE A 267 6.22 14.18 11.52
C ILE A 267 6.09 15.63 12.02
N LYS A 268 7.20 16.28 12.35
CA LYS A 268 7.20 17.66 12.78
C LYS A 268 6.61 18.58 11.72
N SER A 269 7.07 18.46 10.46
CA SER A 269 6.54 19.26 9.34
C SER A 269 5.07 18.97 9.08
N ILE A 270 4.63 17.73 9.30
CA ILE A 270 3.23 17.32 9.17
C ILE A 270 2.38 17.97 10.26
N ILE A 271 2.84 17.97 11.50
CA ILE A 271 2.13 18.63 12.62
C ILE A 271 1.99 20.13 12.36
N ASP A 272 3.08 20.81 11.97
CA ASP A 272 3.06 22.23 11.65
C ASP A 272 2.04 22.53 10.52
N PHE A 273 2.04 21.71 9.46
CA PHE A 273 1.07 21.81 8.35
C PHE A 273 -0.39 21.59 8.80
N LEU A 274 -0.65 20.58 9.64
CA LEU A 274 -1.99 20.30 10.14
C LEU A 274 -2.51 21.42 11.05
N GLN A 275 -1.64 22.03 11.87
CA GLN A 275 -1.99 23.20 12.68
C GLN A 275 -2.37 24.39 11.81
N GLU A 276 -1.58 24.68 10.76
CA GLU A 276 -1.85 25.74 9.81
C GLU A 276 -3.17 25.51 9.04
N ALA A 277 -3.42 24.27 8.60
CA ALA A 277 -4.67 23.90 7.95
C ALA A 277 -5.88 24.13 8.87
N LYS A 278 -5.76 23.77 10.15
CA LYS A 278 -6.81 23.97 11.15
C LYS A 278 -7.14 25.45 11.37
N GLU A 279 -6.12 26.31 11.39
CA GLU A 279 -6.31 27.76 11.55
C GLU A 279 -6.95 28.43 10.33
N LYS A 280 -6.64 27.94 9.11
CA LYS A 280 -7.09 28.57 7.86
C LYS A 280 -8.43 28.06 7.35
N GLU A 281 -8.75 26.78 7.56
CA GLU A 281 -9.89 26.12 6.93
C GLU A 281 -10.95 25.63 7.94
N ASP A 282 -10.86 26.05 9.22
CA ASP A 282 -11.80 25.64 10.29
C ASP A 282 -12.01 24.12 10.39
N CYS A 283 -10.91 23.36 10.32
CA CYS A 283 -10.94 21.91 10.36
C CYS A 283 -11.23 21.37 11.77
N ASP A 284 -12.00 20.30 11.86
CA ASP A 284 -12.51 19.70 13.10
C ASP A 284 -11.80 18.40 13.54
N PHE A 285 -10.53 18.18 13.12
CA PHE A 285 -9.72 17.00 13.48
C PHE A 285 -8.81 17.23 14.69
#